data_b5fc50d3cf39f1e7436ca2b7d3388cd0
#
_entry.id   b5fc50d3cf39f1e7436ca2b7d3388cd0
#
_cell.length_a   1.000
_cell.length_b   1.000
_cell.length_c   1.000
_cell.angle_alpha   90.00
_cell.angle_beta   90.00
_cell.angle_gamma   90.00
#
_symmetry.space_group_name_H-M   'P 1'
#
loop_
_entity.id
_entity.type
_entity.pdbx_description
1 polymer ?
#
loop_
_entity_poly.entity_id
_entity_poly.type
_entity_poly.pdbx_seq_one_letter_code
_entity_poly.pdbx_strand_id
1 'polypeptide(L)'
;MFYQQLMTALPDLQIEVQRRYVTDDAIVVEVIISGTHLGGWRGLPATGRRIEFPLCGVYTFDADDRLAGEKIYYDRGTVLRQLGIFHEPKTVLGQISTLATHPVTIARAFARKLLRK
;
A
#
# COMPACT_ATOMS: atom_id res chain seq x y z
N MET A 1 -1.12 -12.02 9.86
CA MET A 1 -1.89 -12.02 8.61
C MET A 1 -2.29 -10.61 8.22
N PHE A 2 -2.36 -10.35 6.94
CA PHE A 2 -2.68 -9.01 6.41
C PHE A 2 -4.03 -8.47 6.90
N TYR A 3 -5.08 -9.27 6.82
CA TYR A 3 -6.42 -8.82 7.23
C TYR A 3 -6.53 -8.55 8.72
N GLN A 4 -5.84 -9.31 9.54
CA GLN A 4 -5.80 -9.07 10.99
C GLN A 4 -5.11 -7.75 11.31
N GLN A 5 -3.99 -7.48 10.65
CA GLN A 5 -3.28 -6.19 10.77
C GLN A 5 -4.17 -5.04 10.31
N LEU A 6 -4.88 -5.24 9.21
CA LEU A 6 -5.77 -4.24 8.65
C LEU A 6 -6.97 -3.96 9.57
N MET A 7 -7.58 -4.99 10.15
CA MET A 7 -8.68 -4.83 11.10
C MET A 7 -8.25 -4.14 12.39
N THR A 8 -7.01 -4.37 12.82
CA THR A 8 -6.45 -3.67 13.99
C THR A 8 -6.24 -2.20 13.69
N ALA A 9 -5.69 -1.88 12.51
CA ALA A 9 -5.45 -0.51 12.09
C ALA A 9 -6.74 0.25 11.79
N LEU A 10 -7.71 -0.43 11.19
CA LEU A 10 -9.00 0.14 10.76
C LEU A 10 -10.14 -0.64 11.43
N PRO A 11 -10.52 -0.28 12.68
CA PRO A 11 -11.61 -1.01 13.37
C PRO A 11 -12.95 -0.96 12.64
N ASP A 12 -13.18 0.07 11.85
CA ASP A 12 -14.36 0.25 11.02
C ASP A 12 -14.16 -0.23 9.57
N LEU A 13 -13.25 -1.19 9.37
CA LEU A 13 -12.89 -1.70 8.05
C LEU A 13 -14.10 -2.10 7.23
N GLN A 14 -14.15 -1.61 5.98
CA GLN A 14 -15.10 -2.04 4.97
C GLN A 14 -14.33 -2.54 3.75
N ILE A 15 -14.78 -3.65 3.19
CA ILE A 15 -14.22 -4.27 2.01
C ILE A 15 -15.32 -4.38 0.97
N GLU A 16 -15.19 -3.64 -0.13
CA GLU A 16 -16.13 -3.68 -1.24
C GLU A 16 -15.52 -4.44 -2.40
N VAL A 17 -16.10 -5.61 -2.72
CA VAL A 17 -15.63 -6.44 -3.83
C VAL A 17 -16.10 -5.80 -5.15
N GLN A 18 -15.14 -5.42 -6.00
CA GLN A 18 -15.40 -4.83 -7.32
C GLN A 18 -15.53 -5.90 -8.39
N ARG A 19 -14.58 -6.84 -8.41
CA ARG A 19 -14.53 -7.91 -9.40
C ARG A 19 -13.88 -9.16 -8.82
N ARG A 20 -14.32 -10.32 -9.33
CA ARG A 20 -13.70 -11.60 -9.08
C ARG A 20 -13.38 -12.28 -10.41
N TYR A 21 -12.20 -12.88 -10.48
CA TYR A 21 -11.75 -13.68 -11.60
C TYR A 21 -11.42 -15.06 -11.06
N VAL A 22 -12.06 -16.10 -11.59
CA VAL A 22 -11.91 -17.46 -11.08
C VAL A 22 -11.28 -18.32 -12.16
N THR A 23 -10.23 -19.05 -11.80
CA THR A 23 -9.62 -20.09 -12.63
C THR A 23 -9.71 -21.43 -11.91
N ASP A 24 -9.16 -22.51 -12.51
CA ASP A 24 -9.21 -23.84 -11.91
C ASP A 24 -8.50 -23.91 -10.56
N ASP A 25 -7.46 -23.10 -10.35
CA ASP A 25 -6.58 -23.17 -9.17
C ASP A 25 -6.39 -21.82 -8.48
N ALA A 26 -7.08 -20.77 -8.92
CA ALA A 26 -6.88 -19.44 -8.36
C ALA A 26 -8.15 -18.59 -8.39
N ILE A 27 -8.23 -17.66 -7.44
CA ILE A 27 -9.22 -16.59 -7.43
C ILE A 27 -8.48 -15.27 -7.30
N VAL A 28 -8.77 -14.34 -8.20
CA VAL A 28 -8.26 -12.96 -8.13
C VAL A 28 -9.41 -12.05 -7.76
N VAL A 29 -9.22 -11.22 -6.74
CA VAL A 29 -10.26 -10.33 -6.23
C VAL A 29 -9.75 -8.90 -6.27
N GLU A 30 -10.50 -8.02 -6.91
CA GLU A 30 -10.28 -6.58 -6.85
C GLU A 30 -11.27 -5.98 -5.86
N VAL A 31 -10.77 -5.30 -4.84
CA VAL A 31 -11.59 -4.74 -3.76
C VAL A 31 -11.21 -3.28 -3.50
N ILE A 32 -12.14 -2.55 -2.91
CA ILE A 32 -11.87 -1.24 -2.31
C ILE A 32 -11.87 -1.43 -0.80
N ILE A 33 -10.77 -1.06 -0.17
CA ILE A 33 -10.61 -1.05 1.28
C ILE A 33 -10.87 0.36 1.78
N SER A 34 -11.66 0.50 2.83
CA SER A 34 -11.88 1.79 3.47
C SER A 34 -11.97 1.64 4.98
N GLY A 35 -11.70 2.71 5.68
CA GLY A 35 -11.79 2.77 7.13
C GLY A 35 -11.04 3.96 7.70
N THR A 36 -11.11 4.08 9.03
CA THR A 36 -10.44 5.15 9.78
C THR A 36 -9.25 4.57 10.53
N HIS A 37 -8.07 5.20 10.37
CA HIS A 37 -6.83 4.75 10.99
C HIS A 37 -6.83 5.08 12.48
N LEU A 38 -7.44 4.21 13.27
CA LEU A 38 -7.60 4.36 14.73
C LEU A 38 -6.68 3.43 15.53
N GLY A 39 -6.04 2.46 14.87
CA GLY A 39 -5.08 1.55 15.50
C GLY A 39 -3.72 1.63 14.85
N GLY A 40 -2.68 1.17 15.55
CA GLY A 40 -1.32 1.14 15.00
C GLY A 40 -1.20 0.22 13.80
N TRP A 41 -0.39 0.63 12.82
CA TRP A 41 -0.13 -0.16 11.62
C TRP A 41 1.34 -0.07 11.24
N ARG A 42 2.04 -1.22 11.26
CA ARG A 42 3.46 -1.34 10.87
C ARG A 42 4.35 -0.32 11.59
N GLY A 43 4.14 -0.14 12.88
CA GLY A 43 4.91 0.81 13.68
C GLY A 43 4.43 2.25 13.60
N LEU A 44 3.42 2.55 12.78
CA LEU A 44 2.82 3.87 12.72
C LEU A 44 1.71 4.00 13.77
N PRO A 45 1.74 5.04 14.60
CA PRO A 45 0.64 5.30 15.51
C PRO A 45 -0.61 5.74 14.74
N ALA A 46 -1.77 5.62 15.38
CA ALA A 46 -3.06 6.01 14.79
C ALA A 46 -3.06 7.48 14.39
N THR A 47 -3.47 7.77 13.15
CA THR A 47 -3.57 9.15 12.64
C THR A 47 -4.96 9.73 12.75
N GLY A 48 -5.99 8.90 12.96
CA GLY A 48 -7.39 9.33 12.96
C GLY A 48 -7.93 9.67 11.58
N ARG A 49 -7.15 9.48 10.52
CA ARG A 49 -7.55 9.82 9.15
C ARG A 49 -8.32 8.69 8.50
N ARG A 50 -9.29 9.05 7.67
CA ARG A 50 -9.99 8.08 6.83
C ARG A 50 -9.14 7.77 5.60
N ILE A 51 -9.06 6.49 5.27
CA ILE A 51 -8.36 6.04 4.07
C ILE A 51 -9.29 5.19 3.21
N GLU A 52 -9.03 5.22 1.90
CA GLU A 52 -9.74 4.41 0.92
C GLU A 52 -8.76 4.11 -0.22
N PHE A 53 -8.58 2.82 -0.52
CA PHE A 53 -7.62 2.44 -1.55
C PHE A 53 -8.01 1.12 -2.21
N PRO A 54 -7.66 0.94 -3.51
CA PRO A 54 -7.87 -0.33 -4.18
C PRO A 54 -6.82 -1.35 -3.78
N LEU A 55 -7.23 -2.62 -3.76
CA LEU A 55 -6.37 -3.73 -3.42
C LEU A 55 -6.74 -4.92 -4.31
N CYS A 56 -5.71 -5.64 -4.76
CA CYS A 56 -5.87 -6.86 -5.52
C CYS A 56 -5.30 -8.04 -4.73
N GLY A 57 -6.12 -9.03 -4.47
CA GLY A 57 -5.71 -10.27 -3.81
C GLY A 57 -5.71 -11.43 -4.79
N VAL A 58 -4.63 -12.21 -4.79
CA VAL A 58 -4.52 -13.43 -5.59
C VAL A 58 -4.41 -14.60 -4.62
N TYR A 59 -5.41 -15.49 -4.68
CA TYR A 59 -5.50 -16.66 -3.81
C TYR A 59 -5.36 -17.91 -4.67
N THR A 60 -4.37 -18.74 -4.38
CA THR A 60 -4.14 -19.99 -5.09
C THR A 60 -4.50 -21.18 -4.21
N PHE A 61 -4.97 -22.23 -4.85
CA PHE A 61 -5.44 -23.44 -4.17
C PHE A 61 -4.68 -24.67 -4.66
N ASP A 62 -4.48 -25.64 -3.77
CA ASP A 62 -3.86 -26.91 -4.12
C ASP A 62 -4.89 -27.89 -4.72
N ALA A 63 -4.44 -29.13 -5.01
CA ALA A 63 -5.30 -30.17 -5.61
C ALA A 63 -6.46 -30.58 -4.72
N ASP A 64 -6.39 -30.33 -3.41
CA ASP A 64 -7.43 -30.64 -2.43
C ASP A 64 -8.32 -29.41 -2.13
N ASP A 65 -8.26 -28.37 -2.98
CA ASP A 65 -8.99 -27.11 -2.84
C ASP A 65 -8.67 -26.37 -1.54
N ARG A 66 -7.46 -26.56 -1.00
CA ARG A 66 -6.98 -25.82 0.16
C ARG A 66 -6.20 -24.61 -0.29
N LEU A 67 -6.27 -23.54 0.50
CA LEU A 67 -5.52 -22.31 0.22
C LEU A 67 -4.02 -22.60 0.30
N ALA A 68 -3.34 -22.50 -0.85
CA ALA A 68 -1.92 -22.79 -0.97
C ALA A 68 -1.07 -21.52 -0.99
N GLY A 69 -1.63 -20.38 -1.44
CA GLY A 69 -0.90 -19.15 -1.52
C GLY A 69 -1.81 -17.94 -1.51
N GLU A 70 -1.25 -16.82 -1.04
CA GLU A 70 -1.93 -15.54 -0.99
C GLU A 70 -0.94 -14.45 -1.37
N LYS A 71 -1.29 -13.63 -2.37
CA LYS A 71 -0.50 -12.45 -2.76
C LYS A 71 -1.41 -11.24 -2.74
N ILE A 72 -0.96 -10.20 -2.03
CA ILE A 72 -1.73 -8.96 -1.88
C ILE A 72 -0.96 -7.84 -2.54
N TYR A 73 -1.64 -7.12 -3.43
CA TYR A 73 -1.06 -6.00 -4.17
C TYR A 73 -1.86 -4.72 -3.88
N TYR A 74 -1.21 -3.69 -3.42
CA TYR A 74 -1.81 -2.36 -3.26
C TYR A 74 -0.72 -1.29 -3.31
N ASP A 75 -1.13 -0.07 -3.57
CA ASP A 75 -0.20 1.06 -3.64
C ASP A 75 -0.01 1.69 -2.25
N ARG A 76 1.15 1.44 -1.65
CA ARG A 76 1.52 2.02 -0.35
C ARG A 76 1.57 3.55 -0.41
N GLY A 77 2.01 4.11 -1.53
CA GLY A 77 2.07 5.56 -1.70
C GLY A 77 0.71 6.21 -1.55
N THR A 78 -0.33 5.60 -2.12
CA THR A 78 -1.71 6.08 -1.95
C THR A 78 -2.11 6.10 -0.48
N VAL A 79 -1.84 5.03 0.25
CA VAL A 79 -2.17 4.94 1.68
C VAL A 79 -1.40 5.99 2.48
N LEU A 80 -0.09 6.10 2.26
CA LEU A 80 0.75 7.05 2.98
C LEU A 80 0.35 8.51 2.72
N ARG A 81 -0.04 8.82 1.48
CA ARG A 81 -0.54 10.16 1.14
C ARG A 81 -1.83 10.49 1.90
N GLN A 82 -2.75 9.54 1.97
CA GLN A 82 -4.01 9.72 2.71
C GLN A 82 -3.77 9.85 4.21
N LEU A 83 -2.76 9.18 4.74
CA LEU A 83 -2.35 9.31 6.14
C LEU A 83 -1.57 10.61 6.41
N GLY A 84 -1.19 11.35 5.36
CA GLY A 84 -0.49 12.61 5.50
C GLY A 84 1.00 12.49 5.80
N ILE A 85 1.59 11.32 5.54
CA ILE A 85 3.01 11.04 5.86
C ILE A 85 3.88 10.79 4.65
N PHE A 86 3.33 10.90 3.44
CA PHE A 86 4.06 10.76 2.19
C PHE A 86 4.19 12.12 1.50
N HIS A 87 5.42 12.51 1.16
CA HIS A 87 5.72 13.76 0.47
C HIS A 87 6.20 13.47 -0.95
N GLU A 88 5.50 14.03 -1.94
CA GLU A 88 5.88 13.86 -3.33
C GLU A 88 7.05 14.79 -3.69
N PRO A 89 8.05 14.29 -4.47
CA PRO A 89 9.19 15.12 -4.88
C PRO A 89 8.83 16.30 -5.78
N LYS A 90 7.60 16.37 -6.28
CA LYS A 90 7.13 17.47 -7.14
C LYS A 90 6.94 18.79 -6.41
N THR A 91 6.72 18.75 -5.09
CA THR A 91 6.58 19.97 -4.28
C THR A 91 7.92 20.35 -3.69
N VAL A 92 8.11 21.63 -3.38
CA VAL A 92 9.35 22.10 -2.71
C VAL A 92 9.54 21.37 -1.38
N LEU A 93 8.49 21.26 -0.59
CA LEU A 93 8.53 20.54 0.69
C LEU A 93 8.81 19.06 0.49
N GLY A 94 8.19 18.43 -0.51
CA GLY A 94 8.43 17.04 -0.85
C GLY A 94 9.86 16.79 -1.31
N GLN A 95 10.44 17.70 -2.10
CA GLN A 95 11.84 17.62 -2.53
C GLN A 95 12.79 17.73 -1.34
N ILE A 96 12.55 18.63 -0.42
CA ILE A 96 13.37 18.79 0.79
C ILE A 96 13.26 17.51 1.65
N SER A 97 12.04 16.98 1.84
CA SER A 97 11.82 15.75 2.59
C SER A 97 12.55 14.57 1.94
N THR A 98 12.50 14.46 0.61
CA THR A 98 13.19 13.41 -0.13
C THR A 98 14.71 13.52 0.03
N LEU A 99 15.26 14.72 -0.08
CA LEU A 99 16.68 14.96 0.14
C LEU A 99 17.12 14.60 1.55
N ALA A 100 16.30 14.93 2.56
CA ALA A 100 16.61 14.64 3.95
C ALA A 100 16.58 13.14 4.27
N THR A 101 15.66 12.39 3.62
CA THR A 101 15.48 10.96 3.89
C THR A 101 16.31 10.07 2.96
N HIS A 102 16.63 10.54 1.74
CA HIS A 102 17.35 9.77 0.72
C HIS A 102 18.48 10.53 0.08
N PRO A 103 19.44 11.06 0.87
CA PRO A 103 20.46 11.96 0.33
C PRO A 103 21.38 11.32 -0.71
N VAL A 104 21.76 10.05 -0.49
CA VAL A 104 22.66 9.33 -1.41
C VAL A 104 21.98 9.06 -2.75
N THR A 105 20.72 8.64 -2.72
CA THR A 105 19.95 8.33 -3.93
C THR A 105 19.76 9.58 -4.78
N ILE A 106 19.41 10.69 -4.15
CA ILE A 106 19.22 11.98 -4.85
C ILE A 106 20.53 12.51 -5.41
N ALA A 107 21.62 12.44 -4.64
CA ALA A 107 22.93 12.85 -5.10
C ALA A 107 23.37 12.07 -6.34
N ARG A 108 23.16 10.75 -6.36
CA ARG A 108 23.44 9.91 -7.52
C ARG A 108 22.60 10.26 -8.73
N ALA A 109 21.32 10.57 -8.51
CA ALA A 109 20.41 10.95 -9.60
C ALA A 109 20.86 12.27 -10.26
N PHE A 110 21.26 13.27 -9.46
CA PHE A 110 21.80 14.52 -9.99
C PHE A 110 23.13 14.32 -10.72
N ALA A 111 24.02 13.51 -10.18
CA ALA A 111 25.30 13.19 -10.83
C ALA A 111 25.08 12.55 -12.21
N ARG A 112 24.16 11.60 -12.31
CA ARG A 112 23.81 10.99 -13.60
C ARG A 112 23.28 12.00 -14.60
N LYS A 113 22.43 12.92 -14.15
CA LYS A 113 21.86 13.97 -14.99
C LYS A 113 22.96 14.87 -15.56
N LEU A 114 23.92 15.26 -14.72
CA LEU A 114 25.07 16.09 -15.15
C LEU A 114 26.00 15.37 -16.13
N LEU A 115 26.26 14.07 -15.90
CA LEU A 115 27.15 13.29 -16.74
C LEU A 115 26.54 12.92 -18.11
N ARG A 116 25.24 13.01 -18.27
CA ARG A 116 24.55 12.72 -19.54
C ARG A 116 24.58 13.89 -20.54
N LYS A 117 25.05 15.01 -20.12
CA LYS A 117 25.20 16.18 -21.01
C LYS A 117 26.56 16.12 -21.77
#